data_a3aa33c2b17de1f59b75348f51132a46
#
_entry.id   a3aa33c2b17de1f59b75348f51132a46
#
_cell.length_a   1.000
_cell.length_b   1.000
_cell.length_c   1.000
_cell.angle_alpha   90.00
_cell.angle_beta   90.00
_cell.angle_gamma   90.00
#
_symmetry.space_group_name_H-M   'P 1'
#
loop_
_entity.id
_entity.type
_entity.pdbx_description
1 polymer ?
#
loop_
_entity_poly.entity_id
_entity_poly.type
_entity_poly.pdbx_seq_one_letter_code
_entity_poly.pdbx_strand_id
1 'polypeptide(L)'
;MATVTTTQEVFEKVSAAQSAYESSRQVSPKKRAEWLDAIARGLGHHADELIEIAQKETNLDIARLQGEMKRTIFQLQLFAKEIQYGPHFEATIDHADQNWGMGPRPDIRRVNVPLGVVGVFGASNFPFAFSVMGGDSASALAAGCAVVHKVHDGHLTLGLRTGEVVVEALKKAGAPEGLFSVIHGRAGAEALVDHPLVQAIGFTGSLAGGRGLFDRASRREKPIPFFGELGSINPVFVTEKAWATRQNDILTGYANAATMGMGQFCTKPGLLFVPQFEVAEIVPVLQKEFSTKKFAPLLTPNLRKGFEASLAQVRALNNVEVLVEGNNAEAPSPTILMTTVEAIKENPEILELEMFGPASVIVQYQSEKDLTEMVALLEGQLTCTLQAENDEALGDLIDAIHEKCGRVLWNGWPTGVTVSYAQHHGGPYPSTTSSAKTSVGTGAIGRFMRAVAYQTFPDAMLPPALQESNPWKIIRRVDGRWIEAQ
;
A
#
# COMPACT_ATOMS: atom_id res chain seq x y z
N MET A 1 27.55 13.82 -2.50
CA MET A 1 26.50 13.14 -1.72
C MET A 1 25.65 14.22 -1.06
N ALA A 2 24.32 14.10 -1.12
CA ALA A 2 23.45 15.03 -0.39
C ALA A 2 23.71 14.91 1.12
N THR A 3 23.77 16.05 1.81
CA THR A 3 23.94 16.08 3.27
C THR A 3 22.71 15.52 3.94
N VAL A 4 22.86 14.56 4.86
CA VAL A 4 21.73 13.94 5.59
C VAL A 4 20.94 15.04 6.32
N THR A 5 19.60 14.98 6.23
CA THR A 5 18.71 15.92 6.92
C THR A 5 18.93 15.84 8.42
N THR A 6 19.26 16.96 9.03
CA THR A 6 19.48 17.07 10.48
C THR A 6 18.18 17.09 11.26
N THR A 7 18.21 16.80 12.56
CA THR A 7 17.04 16.93 13.44
C THR A 7 16.48 18.36 13.43
N GLN A 8 17.33 19.38 13.39
CA GLN A 8 16.92 20.78 13.34
C GLN A 8 16.13 21.09 12.05
N GLU A 9 16.61 20.64 10.89
CA GLU A 9 15.90 20.81 9.62
C GLU A 9 14.55 20.08 9.61
N VAL A 10 14.44 18.91 10.26
CA VAL A 10 13.14 18.23 10.42
C VAL A 10 12.19 19.11 11.23
N PHE A 11 12.65 19.70 12.34
CA PHE A 11 11.84 20.60 13.17
C PHE A 11 11.34 21.82 12.40
N GLU A 12 12.19 22.42 11.58
CA GLU A 12 11.83 23.57 10.73
C GLU A 12 10.79 23.18 9.68
N LYS A 13 10.98 22.03 9.00
CA LYS A 13 10.03 21.53 7.97
C LYS A 13 8.69 21.15 8.59
N VAL A 14 8.66 20.50 9.74
CA VAL A 14 7.39 20.15 10.43
C VAL A 14 6.69 21.39 10.95
N SER A 15 7.42 22.40 11.44
CA SER A 15 6.83 23.68 11.85
C SER A 15 6.22 24.45 10.69
N ALA A 16 6.90 24.47 9.53
CA ALA A 16 6.37 25.04 8.28
C ALA A 16 5.12 24.26 7.79
N ALA A 17 5.14 22.92 7.89
CA ALA A 17 4.00 22.07 7.57
C ALA A 17 2.79 22.35 8.46
N GLN A 18 3.00 22.58 9.75
CA GLN A 18 1.94 22.97 10.70
C GLN A 18 1.31 24.32 10.30
N SER A 19 2.12 25.30 10.00
CA SER A 19 1.64 26.64 9.56
C SER A 19 0.86 26.55 8.25
N ALA A 20 1.35 25.75 7.30
CA ALA A 20 0.67 25.48 6.02
C ALA A 20 -0.67 24.78 6.22
N TYR A 21 -0.73 23.78 7.09
CA TYR A 21 -1.97 23.10 7.48
C TYR A 21 -2.99 24.09 8.06
N GLU A 22 -2.60 24.90 9.02
CA GLU A 22 -3.48 25.87 9.69
C GLU A 22 -4.08 26.88 8.71
N SER A 23 -3.27 27.39 7.78
CA SER A 23 -3.72 28.34 6.76
C SER A 23 -4.61 27.71 5.68
N SER A 24 -4.49 26.39 5.44
CA SER A 24 -5.20 25.68 4.37
C SER A 24 -6.36 24.79 4.83
N ARG A 25 -6.57 24.60 6.13
CA ARG A 25 -7.61 23.67 6.64
C ARG A 25 -9.05 24.02 6.24
N GLN A 26 -9.33 25.29 5.87
CA GLN A 26 -10.64 25.73 5.40
C GLN A 26 -10.72 25.88 3.87
N VAL A 27 -9.67 25.51 3.16
CA VAL A 27 -9.64 25.54 1.71
C VAL A 27 -10.66 24.56 1.13
N SER A 28 -11.43 25.01 0.14
CA SER A 28 -12.47 24.18 -0.47
C SER A 28 -11.89 22.92 -1.15
N PRO A 29 -12.67 21.84 -1.25
CA PRO A 29 -12.27 20.65 -1.98
C PRO A 29 -11.86 20.94 -3.42
N LYS A 30 -12.54 21.85 -4.09
CA LYS A 30 -12.20 22.31 -5.46
C LYS A 30 -10.79 22.90 -5.52
N LYS A 31 -10.44 23.79 -4.61
CA LYS A 31 -9.09 24.40 -4.60
C LYS A 31 -8.01 23.38 -4.28
N ARG A 32 -8.29 22.42 -3.38
CA ARG A 32 -7.37 21.32 -3.07
C ARG A 32 -7.18 20.39 -4.28
N ALA A 33 -8.26 20.11 -5.02
CA ALA A 33 -8.19 19.34 -6.27
C ALA A 33 -7.29 20.03 -7.31
N GLU A 34 -7.35 21.36 -7.44
CA GLU A 34 -6.44 22.13 -8.31
C GLU A 34 -4.96 21.92 -7.95
N TRP A 35 -4.63 21.77 -6.64
CA TRP A 35 -3.27 21.46 -6.18
C TRP A 35 -2.84 20.05 -6.59
N LEU A 36 -3.70 19.04 -6.41
CA LEU A 36 -3.40 17.67 -6.85
C LEU A 36 -3.21 17.58 -8.38
N ASP A 37 -4.06 18.25 -9.14
CA ASP A 37 -3.93 18.34 -10.59
C ASP A 37 -2.67 19.07 -11.03
N ALA A 38 -2.24 20.11 -10.28
CA ALA A 38 -0.98 20.80 -10.55
C ALA A 38 0.22 19.89 -10.33
N ILE A 39 0.22 19.08 -9.26
CA ILE A 39 1.25 18.07 -9.02
C ILE A 39 1.26 17.04 -10.16
N ALA A 40 0.10 16.55 -10.57
CA ALA A 40 -0.03 15.59 -11.67
C ALA A 40 0.57 16.12 -12.98
N ARG A 41 0.28 17.38 -13.32
CA ARG A 41 0.88 18.06 -14.48
C ARG A 41 2.38 18.29 -14.33
N GLY A 42 2.85 18.66 -13.13
CA GLY A 42 4.28 18.84 -12.85
C GLY A 42 5.05 17.54 -13.06
N LEU A 43 4.57 16.42 -12.52
CA LEU A 43 5.16 15.10 -12.73
C LEU A 43 5.14 14.68 -14.20
N GLY A 44 4.03 14.94 -14.91
CA GLY A 44 3.93 14.65 -16.34
C GLY A 44 4.92 15.46 -17.18
N HIS A 45 5.15 16.74 -16.84
CA HIS A 45 6.11 17.60 -17.55
C HIS A 45 7.57 17.15 -17.35
N HIS A 46 7.90 16.62 -16.19
CA HIS A 46 9.23 16.12 -15.84
C HIS A 46 9.38 14.60 -15.96
N ALA A 47 8.42 13.90 -16.60
CA ALA A 47 8.38 12.44 -16.59
C ALA A 47 9.66 11.81 -17.16
N ASP A 48 10.15 12.26 -18.31
CA ASP A 48 11.33 11.70 -18.97
C ASP A 48 12.59 11.86 -18.09
N GLU A 49 12.80 13.04 -17.51
CA GLU A 49 13.90 13.33 -16.58
C GLU A 49 13.84 12.40 -15.36
N LEU A 50 12.68 12.31 -14.72
CA LEU A 50 12.49 11.51 -13.51
C LEU A 50 12.64 10.01 -13.79
N ILE A 51 12.17 9.54 -14.94
CA ILE A 51 12.30 8.12 -15.36
C ILE A 51 13.77 7.78 -15.61
N GLU A 52 14.54 8.66 -16.25
CA GLU A 52 15.97 8.44 -16.46
C GLU A 52 16.73 8.34 -15.12
N ILE A 53 16.44 9.22 -14.16
CA ILE A 53 17.03 9.15 -12.82
C ILE A 53 16.61 7.83 -12.12
N ALA A 54 15.32 7.49 -12.17
CA ALA A 54 14.78 6.27 -11.57
C ALA A 54 15.49 5.02 -12.12
N GLN A 55 15.67 4.93 -13.44
CA GLN A 55 16.34 3.79 -14.07
C GLN A 55 17.78 3.62 -13.57
N LYS A 56 18.53 4.72 -13.45
CA LYS A 56 19.91 4.70 -12.97
C LYS A 56 20.03 4.24 -11.52
N GLU A 57 19.08 4.61 -10.66
CA GLU A 57 19.11 4.28 -9.23
C GLU A 57 18.48 2.93 -8.89
N THR A 58 17.59 2.40 -9.73
CA THR A 58 16.77 1.22 -9.39
C THR A 58 17.00 0.01 -10.30
N ASN A 59 17.69 0.17 -11.43
CA ASN A 59 17.81 -0.84 -12.49
C ASN A 59 16.47 -1.35 -13.06
N LEU A 60 15.35 -0.65 -12.79
CA LEU A 60 14.04 -1.03 -13.29
C LEU A 60 13.93 -0.72 -14.79
N ASP A 61 13.14 -1.55 -15.49
CA ASP A 61 12.86 -1.36 -16.91
C ASP A 61 12.10 -0.05 -17.18
N ILE A 62 12.47 0.63 -18.28
CA ILE A 62 11.88 1.93 -18.66
C ILE A 62 10.37 1.81 -18.85
N ALA A 63 9.87 0.76 -19.50
CA ALA A 63 8.45 0.60 -19.75
C ALA A 63 7.66 0.43 -18.44
N ARG A 64 8.25 -0.27 -17.45
CA ARG A 64 7.70 -0.35 -16.10
C ARG A 64 7.65 1.01 -15.43
N LEU A 65 8.73 1.80 -15.48
CA LEU A 65 8.80 3.12 -14.87
C LEU A 65 7.81 4.10 -15.51
N GLN A 66 7.64 4.04 -16.83
CA GLN A 66 6.62 4.80 -17.56
C GLN A 66 5.20 4.43 -17.11
N GLY A 67 4.92 3.14 -16.99
CA GLY A 67 3.63 2.64 -16.47
C GLY A 67 3.36 3.10 -15.04
N GLU A 68 4.37 3.10 -14.20
CA GLU A 68 4.29 3.53 -12.80
C GLU A 68 4.08 5.06 -12.68
N MET A 69 4.79 5.86 -13.47
CA MET A 69 4.57 7.31 -13.56
C MET A 69 3.13 7.62 -14.02
N LYS A 70 2.66 6.96 -15.07
CA LYS A 70 1.28 7.09 -15.54
C LYS A 70 0.26 6.75 -14.45
N ARG A 71 0.49 5.69 -13.70
CA ARG A 71 -0.35 5.28 -12.56
C ARG A 71 -0.36 6.35 -11.46
N THR A 72 0.78 6.94 -11.14
CA THR A 72 0.91 7.98 -10.12
C THR A 72 0.16 9.24 -10.51
N ILE A 73 0.30 9.68 -11.76
CA ILE A 73 -0.44 10.83 -12.30
C ILE A 73 -1.95 10.56 -12.27
N PHE A 74 -2.38 9.38 -12.73
CA PHE A 74 -3.79 8.98 -12.71
C PHE A 74 -4.37 8.98 -11.30
N GLN A 75 -3.62 8.48 -10.31
CA GLN A 75 -4.06 8.46 -8.91
C GLN A 75 -4.32 9.88 -8.37
N LEU A 76 -3.43 10.84 -8.64
CA LEU A 76 -3.61 12.23 -8.25
C LEU A 76 -4.88 12.84 -8.88
N GLN A 77 -5.11 12.59 -10.15
CA GLN A 77 -6.31 13.06 -10.88
C GLN A 77 -7.59 12.40 -10.35
N LEU A 78 -7.55 11.09 -10.03
CA LEU A 78 -8.67 10.39 -9.44
C LEU A 78 -9.00 10.96 -8.04
N PHE A 79 -7.98 11.22 -7.22
CA PHE A 79 -8.17 11.84 -5.91
C PHE A 79 -8.69 13.29 -6.03
N ALA A 80 -8.21 14.07 -6.99
CA ALA A 80 -8.73 15.40 -7.28
C ALA A 80 -10.22 15.38 -7.62
N LYS A 81 -10.67 14.38 -8.40
CA LYS A 81 -12.08 14.17 -8.72
C LYS A 81 -12.87 13.72 -7.48
N GLU A 82 -12.36 12.77 -6.73
CA GLU A 82 -13.02 12.19 -5.56
C GLU A 82 -13.28 13.23 -4.48
N ILE A 83 -12.27 14.07 -4.16
CA ILE A 83 -12.45 15.06 -3.10
C ILE A 83 -13.46 16.16 -3.46
N GLN A 84 -13.66 16.45 -4.74
CA GLN A 84 -14.70 17.40 -5.17
C GLN A 84 -16.10 16.82 -5.01
N TYR A 85 -16.27 15.51 -5.23
CA TYR A 85 -17.54 14.83 -4.95
C TYR A 85 -17.80 14.69 -3.44
N GLY A 86 -16.76 14.49 -2.65
CA GLY A 86 -16.76 14.66 -1.19
C GLY A 86 -17.11 13.47 -0.33
N PRO A 87 -17.13 12.21 -0.79
CA PRO A 87 -17.54 11.06 0.05
C PRO A 87 -16.61 10.83 1.24
N HIS A 88 -15.33 11.20 1.15
CA HIS A 88 -14.34 11.10 2.22
C HIS A 88 -14.67 11.95 3.45
N PHE A 89 -15.49 13.00 3.30
CA PHE A 89 -15.99 13.79 4.42
C PHE A 89 -17.00 13.03 5.27
N GLU A 90 -17.68 12.02 4.74
CA GLU A 90 -18.78 11.31 5.41
C GLU A 90 -19.77 12.28 6.08
N ALA A 91 -20.01 13.43 5.45
CA ALA A 91 -20.85 14.48 6.01
C ALA A 91 -22.27 13.95 6.26
N THR A 92 -22.65 13.91 7.53
CA THR A 92 -23.94 13.36 7.98
C THR A 92 -24.66 14.42 8.81
N ILE A 93 -25.92 14.67 8.50
CA ILE A 93 -26.81 15.64 9.16
C ILE A 93 -28.04 14.89 9.63
N ASP A 94 -28.27 14.91 10.93
CA ASP A 94 -29.51 14.45 11.59
C ASP A 94 -30.19 15.67 12.21
N HIS A 95 -31.27 16.16 11.58
CA HIS A 95 -32.04 17.27 12.12
C HIS A 95 -32.71 16.91 13.44
N ALA A 96 -33.05 17.91 14.26
CA ALA A 96 -33.79 17.69 15.48
C ALA A 96 -35.16 17.00 15.17
N ASP A 97 -35.48 15.96 15.94
CA ASP A 97 -36.71 15.20 15.79
C ASP A 97 -37.33 14.89 17.16
N GLN A 98 -38.50 15.46 17.44
CA GLN A 98 -39.21 15.26 18.71
C GLN A 98 -39.80 13.85 18.85
N ASN A 99 -39.99 13.15 17.72
CA ASN A 99 -40.63 11.84 17.66
C ASN A 99 -39.60 10.72 17.39
N TRP A 100 -38.32 10.95 17.60
CA TRP A 100 -37.29 9.93 17.41
C TRP A 100 -37.54 8.72 18.30
N GLY A 101 -37.36 7.51 17.78
CA GLY A 101 -37.85 6.28 18.43
C GLY A 101 -37.33 5.99 19.84
N MET A 102 -36.23 6.62 20.30
CA MET A 102 -35.76 6.52 21.69
C MET A 102 -36.01 7.76 22.54
N GLY A 103 -36.76 8.74 22.05
CA GLY A 103 -37.00 10.04 22.65
C GLY A 103 -36.49 11.19 21.79
N PRO A 104 -36.74 12.46 22.14
CA PRO A 104 -36.35 13.59 21.31
C PRO A 104 -34.87 13.57 20.95
N ARG A 105 -34.56 13.67 19.65
CA ARG A 105 -33.20 13.80 19.11
C ARG A 105 -32.89 15.27 18.87
N PRO A 106 -31.76 15.81 19.39
CA PRO A 106 -31.29 17.14 19.00
C PRO A 106 -30.74 17.13 17.56
N ASP A 107 -30.47 18.31 16.98
CA ASP A 107 -29.69 18.43 15.72
C ASP A 107 -28.26 17.94 16.01
N ILE A 108 -27.82 16.93 15.22
CA ILE A 108 -26.47 16.36 15.33
C ILE A 108 -25.88 16.28 13.93
N ARG A 109 -24.71 16.85 13.72
CA ARG A 109 -24.02 16.85 12.44
C ARG A 109 -22.60 16.34 12.61
N ARG A 110 -22.14 15.47 11.70
CA ARG A 110 -20.81 14.85 11.75
C ARG A 110 -20.08 15.03 10.44
N VAL A 111 -18.77 15.30 10.50
CA VAL A 111 -17.89 15.39 9.34
C VAL A 111 -16.50 14.86 9.67
N ASN A 112 -15.83 14.25 8.72
CA ASN A 112 -14.42 13.93 8.84
C ASN A 112 -13.57 15.17 8.56
N VAL A 113 -12.59 15.41 9.41
CA VAL A 113 -11.60 16.50 9.31
C VAL A 113 -10.19 15.93 9.19
N PRO A 114 -9.24 16.61 8.52
CA PRO A 114 -7.87 16.14 8.40
C PRO A 114 -7.16 16.06 9.76
N LEU A 115 -6.22 15.13 9.89
CA LEU A 115 -5.47 14.91 11.12
C LEU A 115 -4.48 16.05 11.43
N GLY A 116 -3.86 16.64 10.42
CA GLY A 116 -2.83 17.68 10.59
C GLY A 116 -1.57 17.41 9.78
N VAL A 117 -0.40 17.48 10.40
CA VAL A 117 0.87 17.14 9.74
C VAL A 117 1.06 15.63 9.73
N VAL A 118 1.35 15.07 8.57
CA VAL A 118 1.57 13.64 8.34
C VAL A 118 3.02 13.40 7.91
N GLY A 119 3.71 12.50 8.61
CA GLY A 119 4.99 11.94 8.17
C GLY A 119 4.73 10.77 7.22
N VAL A 120 5.42 10.73 6.08
CA VAL A 120 5.28 9.64 5.11
C VAL A 120 6.65 9.02 4.81
N PHE A 121 6.71 7.68 4.81
CA PHE A 121 7.90 6.90 4.50
C PHE A 121 7.68 6.11 3.22
N GLY A 122 8.39 6.48 2.16
CA GLY A 122 8.26 5.84 0.86
C GLY A 122 8.94 4.49 0.76
N ALA A 123 8.39 3.62 -0.09
CA ALA A 123 8.96 2.31 -0.43
C ALA A 123 10.08 2.42 -1.46
N SER A 124 10.93 1.39 -1.53
CA SER A 124 12.02 1.31 -2.52
C SER A 124 11.59 0.75 -3.87
N ASN A 125 10.68 -0.22 -3.86
CA ASN A 125 10.35 -1.07 -5.02
C ASN A 125 9.36 -0.43 -6.00
N PHE A 126 8.75 0.69 -5.61
CA PHE A 126 7.88 1.51 -6.46
C PHE A 126 8.27 2.99 -6.33
N PRO A 127 9.30 3.42 -7.08
CA PRO A 127 9.92 4.73 -6.92
C PRO A 127 9.00 5.93 -7.21
N PHE A 128 7.86 5.71 -7.87
CA PHE A 128 6.82 6.73 -8.08
C PHE A 128 5.54 6.43 -7.31
N ALA A 129 4.98 5.21 -7.47
CA ALA A 129 3.64 4.87 -7.01
C ALA A 129 3.51 4.73 -5.48
N PHE A 130 4.59 4.38 -4.78
CA PHE A 130 4.63 4.23 -3.32
C PHE A 130 5.81 5.01 -2.70
N SER A 131 6.28 6.05 -3.37
CA SER A 131 7.32 6.94 -2.90
C SER A 131 6.80 8.38 -2.75
N VAL A 132 7.61 9.39 -3.12
CA VAL A 132 7.43 10.83 -2.79
C VAL A 132 6.01 11.35 -3.03
N MET A 133 5.40 11.03 -4.17
CA MET A 133 4.02 11.41 -4.47
C MET A 133 3.15 10.17 -4.74
N GLY A 134 3.48 9.07 -4.06
CA GLY A 134 2.73 7.84 -4.08
C GLY A 134 1.46 7.90 -3.22
N GLY A 135 0.89 6.71 -2.95
CA GLY A 135 -0.40 6.55 -2.29
C GLY A 135 -0.57 7.36 -1.01
N ASP A 136 0.40 7.29 -0.11
CA ASP A 136 0.30 7.92 1.21
C ASP A 136 0.37 9.44 1.16
N SER A 137 1.35 10.00 0.44
CA SER A 137 1.46 11.47 0.28
C SER A 137 0.27 12.06 -0.46
N ALA A 138 -0.15 11.42 -1.56
CA ALA A 138 -1.29 11.86 -2.35
C ALA A 138 -2.60 11.82 -1.54
N SER A 139 -2.85 10.74 -0.79
CA SER A 139 -4.07 10.62 0.03
C SER A 139 -4.07 11.55 1.24
N ALA A 140 -2.91 11.80 1.88
CA ALA A 140 -2.78 12.76 2.97
C ALA A 140 -3.05 14.21 2.48
N LEU A 141 -2.49 14.61 1.33
CA LEU A 141 -2.78 15.90 0.71
C LEU A 141 -4.26 16.01 0.29
N ALA A 142 -4.84 14.96 -0.27
CA ALA A 142 -6.26 14.90 -0.63
C ALA A 142 -7.16 15.05 0.60
N ALA A 143 -6.81 14.43 1.73
CA ALA A 143 -7.50 14.60 3.01
C ALA A 143 -7.44 16.04 3.53
N GLY A 144 -6.43 16.83 3.13
CA GLY A 144 -6.17 18.20 3.60
C GLY A 144 -5.09 18.31 4.67
N CYS A 145 -4.26 17.29 4.79
CA CYS A 145 -3.07 17.30 5.65
C CYS A 145 -1.90 18.00 4.97
N ALA A 146 -0.94 18.48 5.76
CA ALA A 146 0.40 18.81 5.28
C ALA A 146 1.30 17.58 5.40
N VAL A 147 2.27 17.43 4.49
CA VAL A 147 3.10 16.22 4.39
C VAL A 147 4.58 16.53 4.50
N VAL A 148 5.28 15.81 5.37
CA VAL A 148 6.74 15.71 5.39
C VAL A 148 7.12 14.29 4.98
N HIS A 149 7.68 14.13 3.77
CA HIS A 149 8.00 12.83 3.19
C HIS A 149 9.45 12.45 3.41
N LYS A 150 9.71 11.29 4.01
CA LYS A 150 11.06 10.71 4.11
C LYS A 150 11.34 9.90 2.84
N VAL A 151 12.25 10.42 2.01
CA VAL A 151 12.71 9.77 0.78
C VAL A 151 13.45 8.47 1.10
N HIS A 152 13.20 7.42 0.32
CA HIS A 152 13.91 6.16 0.45
C HIS A 152 15.37 6.30 -0.05
N ASP A 153 16.32 5.78 0.73
CA ASP A 153 17.75 5.93 0.42
C ASP A 153 18.19 5.15 -0.84
N GLY A 154 17.41 4.16 -1.28
CA GLY A 154 17.64 3.36 -2.48
C GLY A 154 17.41 4.09 -3.81
N HIS A 155 16.76 5.26 -3.77
CA HIS A 155 16.56 6.14 -4.94
C HIS A 155 16.51 7.61 -4.48
N LEU A 156 17.57 8.01 -3.81
CA LEU A 156 17.67 9.31 -3.13
C LEU A 156 17.60 10.50 -4.10
N THR A 157 18.35 10.44 -5.21
CA THR A 157 18.40 11.53 -6.19
C THR A 157 17.00 11.74 -6.82
N LEU A 158 16.37 10.64 -7.21
CA LEU A 158 15.00 10.66 -7.71
C LEU A 158 14.04 11.29 -6.71
N GLY A 159 14.10 10.85 -5.46
CA GLY A 159 13.19 11.31 -4.43
C GLY A 159 13.33 12.80 -4.14
N LEU A 160 14.57 13.31 -4.03
CA LEU A 160 14.83 14.74 -3.86
C LEU A 160 14.32 15.54 -5.06
N ARG A 161 14.64 15.10 -6.27
CA ARG A 161 14.19 15.79 -7.51
C ARG A 161 12.66 15.77 -7.67
N THR A 162 12.02 14.66 -7.36
CA THR A 162 10.55 14.57 -7.34
C THR A 162 9.96 15.54 -6.31
N GLY A 163 10.57 15.65 -5.14
CA GLY A 163 10.17 16.62 -4.12
C GLY A 163 10.22 18.07 -4.61
N GLU A 164 11.28 18.45 -5.31
CA GLU A 164 11.41 19.78 -5.92
C GLU A 164 10.30 20.07 -6.94
N VAL A 165 10.01 19.11 -7.84
CA VAL A 165 8.93 19.22 -8.82
C VAL A 165 7.58 19.42 -8.15
N VAL A 166 7.30 18.68 -7.08
CA VAL A 166 6.05 18.78 -6.31
C VAL A 166 5.92 20.14 -5.63
N VAL A 167 6.98 20.61 -4.95
CA VAL A 167 7.00 21.91 -4.27
C VAL A 167 6.78 23.04 -5.28
N GLU A 168 7.46 22.99 -6.43
CA GLU A 168 7.30 23.98 -7.49
C GLU A 168 5.86 23.99 -8.06
N ALA A 169 5.27 22.81 -8.30
CA ALA A 169 3.90 22.70 -8.79
C ALA A 169 2.88 23.27 -7.80
N LEU A 170 3.03 22.97 -6.51
CA LEU A 170 2.19 23.49 -5.44
C LEU A 170 2.32 25.02 -5.33
N LYS A 171 3.54 25.56 -5.37
CA LYS A 171 3.78 27.01 -5.35
C LYS A 171 3.10 27.72 -6.52
N LYS A 172 3.23 27.21 -7.75
CA LYS A 172 2.56 27.74 -8.95
C LYS A 172 1.03 27.68 -8.84
N ALA A 173 0.48 26.70 -8.12
CA ALA A 173 -0.95 26.56 -7.88
C ALA A 173 -1.47 27.40 -6.69
N GLY A 174 -0.60 28.16 -6.03
CA GLY A 174 -0.94 29.03 -4.89
C GLY A 174 -1.23 28.25 -3.59
N ALA A 175 -0.61 27.08 -3.42
CA ALA A 175 -0.63 26.36 -2.16
C ALA A 175 0.27 27.05 -1.13
N PRO A 176 -0.04 26.96 0.19
CA PRO A 176 0.82 27.48 1.24
C PRO A 176 2.22 26.85 1.19
N GLU A 177 3.23 27.67 1.46
CA GLU A 177 4.59 27.17 1.63
C GLU A 177 4.66 26.21 2.84
N GLY A 178 5.37 25.08 2.68
CA GLY A 178 5.45 24.04 3.69
C GLY A 178 4.37 22.98 3.62
N LEU A 179 3.35 23.11 2.74
CA LEU A 179 2.30 22.08 2.61
C LEU A 179 2.86 20.71 2.24
N PHE A 180 3.97 20.68 1.52
CA PHE A 180 4.73 19.48 1.20
C PHE A 180 6.23 19.75 1.32
N SER A 181 6.97 18.82 1.93
CA SER A 181 8.43 18.85 1.95
C SER A 181 9.02 17.44 2.02
N VAL A 182 10.32 17.30 1.69
CA VAL A 182 11.04 16.03 1.76
C VAL A 182 12.21 16.11 2.74
N ILE A 183 12.49 14.97 3.38
CA ILE A 183 13.66 14.73 4.23
C ILE A 183 14.32 13.41 3.83
N HIS A 184 15.54 13.15 4.28
CA HIS A 184 16.22 11.88 4.04
C HIS A 184 17.18 11.51 5.18
N GLY A 185 17.62 10.25 5.18
CA GLY A 185 18.50 9.71 6.20
C GLY A 185 17.79 9.21 7.46
N ARG A 186 18.50 8.38 8.24
CA ARG A 186 17.90 7.68 9.40
C ARG A 186 17.60 8.64 10.56
N ALA A 187 18.50 9.55 10.87
CA ALA A 187 18.28 10.52 11.95
C ALA A 187 17.05 11.40 11.70
N GLY A 188 16.84 11.83 10.44
CA GLY A 188 15.65 12.55 10.02
C GLY A 188 14.38 11.72 10.16
N ALA A 189 14.44 10.42 9.84
CA ALA A 189 13.32 9.50 9.99
C ALA A 189 12.83 9.39 11.44
N GLU A 190 13.75 9.18 12.38
CA GLU A 190 13.43 9.08 13.80
C GLU A 190 12.90 10.41 14.37
N ALA A 191 13.54 11.52 14.03
CA ALA A 191 13.11 12.85 14.44
C ALA A 191 11.70 13.21 13.94
N LEU A 192 11.33 12.76 12.72
CA LEU A 192 10.00 12.96 12.16
C LEU A 192 8.93 12.22 12.98
N VAL A 193 9.17 10.95 13.34
CA VAL A 193 8.21 10.18 14.15
C VAL A 193 8.05 10.78 15.55
N ASP A 194 9.13 11.27 16.15
CA ASP A 194 9.10 11.82 17.52
C ASP A 194 8.53 13.24 17.60
N HIS A 195 8.46 13.95 16.48
CA HIS A 195 8.09 15.35 16.49
C HIS A 195 6.66 15.58 17.01
N PRO A 196 6.44 16.45 18.05
CA PRO A 196 5.14 16.58 18.72
C PRO A 196 4.00 17.08 17.82
N LEU A 197 4.30 17.83 16.75
CA LEU A 197 3.30 18.32 15.82
C LEU A 197 2.89 17.30 14.72
N VAL A 198 3.63 16.19 14.56
CA VAL A 198 3.23 15.11 13.65
C VAL A 198 2.06 14.35 14.26
N GLN A 199 0.98 14.18 13.47
CA GLN A 199 -0.30 13.64 13.93
C GLN A 199 -0.59 12.24 13.38
N ALA A 200 0.14 11.79 12.36
CA ALA A 200 0.05 10.43 11.84
C ALA A 200 1.30 10.09 11.03
N ILE A 201 1.54 8.79 10.84
CA ILE A 201 2.58 8.27 9.96
C ILE A 201 1.93 7.37 8.92
N GLY A 202 2.30 7.55 7.64
CA GLY A 202 2.12 6.58 6.55
C GLY A 202 3.46 5.89 6.28
N PHE A 203 3.45 4.57 6.14
CA PHE A 203 4.66 3.77 5.93
C PHE A 203 4.40 2.63 4.95
N THR A 204 5.31 2.42 4.03
CA THR A 204 5.36 1.20 3.19
C THR A 204 6.77 0.65 3.19
N GLY A 205 6.95 -0.61 3.61
CA GLY A 205 8.26 -1.23 3.68
C GLY A 205 8.28 -2.57 4.42
N SER A 206 9.47 -3.02 4.86
CA SER A 206 9.62 -4.30 5.54
C SER A 206 8.94 -4.34 6.91
N LEU A 207 8.50 -5.53 7.34
CA LEU A 207 7.91 -5.77 8.66
C LEU A 207 8.82 -5.24 9.79
N ALA A 208 10.10 -5.58 9.76
CA ALA A 208 11.04 -5.16 10.81
C ALA A 208 11.20 -3.63 10.89
N GLY A 209 11.32 -2.96 9.73
CA GLY A 209 11.43 -1.49 9.66
C GLY A 209 10.15 -0.79 10.12
N GLY A 210 9.00 -1.26 9.64
CA GLY A 210 7.70 -0.70 10.00
C GLY A 210 7.36 -0.93 11.47
N ARG A 211 7.63 -2.13 12.01
CA ARG A 211 7.40 -2.42 13.42
C ARG A 211 8.20 -1.51 14.35
N GLY A 212 9.49 -1.26 14.03
CA GLY A 212 10.31 -0.36 14.83
C GLY A 212 9.76 1.07 14.90
N LEU A 213 9.27 1.60 13.78
CA LEU A 213 8.66 2.93 13.72
C LEU A 213 7.25 2.96 14.34
N PHE A 214 6.46 1.91 14.16
CA PHE A 214 5.15 1.74 14.80
C PHE A 214 5.27 1.75 16.32
N ASP A 215 6.20 0.97 16.88
CA ASP A 215 6.46 0.93 18.32
C ASP A 215 6.91 2.30 18.83
N ARG A 216 7.74 3.03 18.06
CA ARG A 216 8.17 4.39 18.39
C ARG A 216 6.99 5.36 18.41
N ALA A 217 6.14 5.36 17.39
CA ALA A 217 4.94 6.18 17.31
C ALA A 217 3.95 5.91 18.46
N SER A 218 3.83 4.64 18.86
CA SER A 218 2.95 4.20 19.94
C SER A 218 3.48 4.55 21.34
N ARG A 219 4.81 4.66 21.52
CA ARG A 219 5.46 4.99 22.81
C ARG A 219 5.63 6.49 23.03
N ARG A 220 5.22 7.35 22.10
CA ARG A 220 5.24 8.80 22.30
C ARG A 220 4.38 9.19 23.52
N GLU A 221 4.70 10.28 24.18
CA GLU A 221 3.85 10.87 25.23
C GLU A 221 2.38 11.06 24.75
N LYS A 222 2.23 11.47 23.48
CA LYS A 222 0.95 11.48 22.76
C LYS A 222 1.04 10.52 21.59
N PRO A 223 0.57 9.27 21.73
CA PRO A 223 0.58 8.29 20.64
C PRO A 223 -0.17 8.79 19.42
N ILE A 224 0.32 8.41 18.24
CA ILE A 224 -0.28 8.80 16.95
C ILE A 224 -0.61 7.56 16.11
N PRO A 225 -1.62 7.64 15.23
CA PRO A 225 -1.88 6.60 14.25
C PRO A 225 -0.66 6.33 13.36
N PHE A 226 -0.39 5.05 13.13
CA PHE A 226 0.62 4.57 12.21
C PHE A 226 -0.04 3.65 11.19
N PHE A 227 -0.08 4.08 9.93
CA PHE A 227 -0.67 3.35 8.81
C PHE A 227 0.44 2.69 8.02
N GLY A 228 0.87 1.52 8.50
CA GLY A 228 1.95 0.74 7.91
C GLY A 228 1.40 -0.35 6.99
N GLU A 229 1.91 -0.40 5.76
CA GLU A 229 1.87 -1.58 4.89
C GLU A 229 3.21 -2.28 4.99
N LEU A 230 3.19 -3.55 5.39
CA LEU A 230 4.36 -4.33 5.78
C LEU A 230 4.57 -5.52 4.84
N GLY A 231 5.25 -6.57 5.29
CA GLY A 231 5.48 -7.79 4.53
C GLY A 231 4.24 -8.66 4.34
N SER A 232 4.22 -9.46 3.28
CA SER A 232 3.19 -10.46 2.98
C SER A 232 3.74 -11.58 2.11
N ILE A 233 3.28 -12.81 2.32
CA ILE A 233 3.69 -13.98 1.53
C ILE A 233 2.75 -14.20 0.34
N ASN A 234 1.51 -13.72 0.43
CA ASN A 234 0.53 -13.78 -0.65
C ASN A 234 0.28 -15.20 -1.18
N PRO A 235 -0.24 -16.12 -0.39
CA PRO A 235 -0.43 -17.49 -0.79
C PRO A 235 -1.42 -17.62 -1.96
N VAL A 236 -1.14 -18.60 -2.84
CA VAL A 236 -2.00 -19.00 -3.95
C VAL A 236 -2.42 -20.44 -3.71
N PHE A 237 -3.71 -20.69 -3.67
CA PHE A 237 -4.31 -22.01 -3.49
C PHE A 237 -4.88 -22.49 -4.81
N VAL A 238 -4.50 -23.68 -5.26
CA VAL A 238 -4.94 -24.28 -6.51
C VAL A 238 -5.74 -25.52 -6.17
N THR A 239 -7.00 -25.62 -6.63
CA THR A 239 -7.83 -26.82 -6.46
C THR A 239 -7.36 -27.98 -7.33
N GLU A 240 -7.71 -29.20 -6.95
CA GLU A 240 -7.41 -30.40 -7.75
C GLU A 240 -7.98 -30.29 -9.17
N LYS A 241 -9.20 -29.77 -9.29
CA LYS A 241 -9.87 -29.60 -10.58
C LYS A 241 -9.21 -28.57 -11.46
N ALA A 242 -8.86 -27.40 -10.92
CA ALA A 242 -8.12 -26.37 -11.66
C ALA A 242 -6.74 -26.86 -12.08
N TRP A 243 -6.04 -27.60 -11.21
CA TRP A 243 -4.75 -28.20 -11.54
C TRP A 243 -4.85 -29.20 -12.68
N ALA A 244 -5.82 -30.13 -12.63
CA ALA A 244 -6.04 -31.11 -13.70
C ALA A 244 -6.41 -30.46 -15.03
N THR A 245 -7.11 -29.30 -15.01
CA THR A 245 -7.62 -28.64 -16.21
C THR A 245 -6.64 -27.66 -16.83
N ARG A 246 -5.88 -26.90 -16.00
CA ARG A 246 -5.11 -25.71 -16.42
C ARG A 246 -3.68 -25.67 -15.87
N GLN A 247 -3.07 -26.82 -15.53
CA GLN A 247 -1.75 -26.90 -14.89
C GLN A 247 -0.69 -26.02 -15.56
N ASN A 248 -0.54 -26.12 -16.89
CA ASN A 248 0.45 -25.34 -17.64
C ASN A 248 0.19 -23.83 -17.59
N ASP A 249 -1.07 -23.40 -17.68
CA ASP A 249 -1.45 -21.99 -17.60
C ASP A 249 -1.19 -21.44 -16.20
N ILE A 250 -1.47 -22.23 -15.16
CA ILE A 250 -1.19 -21.90 -13.76
C ILE A 250 0.32 -21.76 -13.54
N LEU A 251 1.13 -22.71 -14.00
CA LEU A 251 2.59 -22.65 -13.88
C LEU A 251 3.20 -21.47 -14.63
N THR A 252 2.73 -21.19 -15.84
CA THR A 252 3.16 -20.03 -16.62
C THR A 252 2.79 -18.72 -15.93
N GLY A 253 1.56 -18.60 -15.45
CA GLY A 253 1.11 -17.43 -14.69
C GLY A 253 1.89 -17.24 -13.39
N TYR A 254 2.13 -18.31 -12.66
CA TYR A 254 2.95 -18.32 -11.45
C TYR A 254 4.39 -17.86 -11.72
N ALA A 255 5.05 -18.44 -12.72
CA ALA A 255 6.41 -18.07 -13.09
C ALA A 255 6.50 -16.57 -13.47
N ASN A 256 5.49 -16.03 -14.17
CA ASN A 256 5.40 -14.62 -14.50
C ASN A 256 5.21 -13.75 -13.26
N ALA A 257 4.27 -14.11 -12.39
CA ALA A 257 3.97 -13.34 -11.17
C ALA A 257 5.11 -13.36 -10.15
N ALA A 258 5.74 -14.52 -9.93
CA ALA A 258 6.83 -14.70 -8.97
C ALA A 258 8.12 -13.98 -9.36
N THR A 259 8.33 -13.74 -10.67
CA THR A 259 9.54 -13.10 -11.20
C THR A 259 9.35 -11.64 -11.61
N MET A 260 8.12 -11.13 -11.63
CA MET A 260 7.84 -9.75 -11.98
C MET A 260 8.64 -8.78 -11.11
N GLY A 261 9.37 -7.84 -11.72
CA GLY A 261 10.24 -6.89 -11.00
C GLY A 261 11.28 -7.58 -10.12
N MET A 262 11.83 -8.69 -10.56
CA MET A 262 12.78 -9.51 -9.79
C MET A 262 12.18 -10.07 -8.49
N GLY A 263 10.87 -10.34 -8.46
CA GLY A 263 10.17 -10.79 -7.26
C GLY A 263 10.10 -9.76 -6.13
N GLN A 264 10.42 -8.48 -6.40
CA GLN A 264 10.43 -7.40 -5.40
C GLN A 264 9.09 -6.66 -5.36
N PHE A 265 7.98 -7.40 -5.27
CA PHE A 265 6.63 -6.87 -5.11
C PHE A 265 6.06 -7.28 -3.75
N CYS A 266 5.39 -6.34 -3.06
CA CYS A 266 4.68 -6.64 -1.82
C CYS A 266 3.59 -7.70 -1.99
N THR A 267 3.10 -7.90 -3.22
CA THR A 267 2.09 -8.90 -3.59
C THR A 267 2.66 -10.04 -4.46
N LYS A 268 3.98 -10.32 -4.40
CA LYS A 268 4.55 -11.48 -5.05
C LYS A 268 3.99 -12.77 -4.44
N PRO A 269 3.54 -13.78 -5.23
CA PRO A 269 3.16 -15.08 -4.71
C PRO A 269 4.39 -15.79 -4.10
N GLY A 270 4.47 -15.83 -2.79
CA GLY A 270 5.55 -16.48 -2.04
C GLY A 270 5.33 -17.96 -1.83
N LEU A 271 4.06 -18.39 -1.75
CA LEU A 271 3.64 -19.80 -1.62
C LEU A 271 2.62 -20.15 -2.69
N LEU A 272 2.80 -21.29 -3.33
CA LEU A 272 1.86 -21.88 -4.29
C LEU A 272 1.46 -23.28 -3.80
N PHE A 273 0.24 -23.43 -3.28
CA PHE A 273 -0.31 -24.71 -2.85
C PHE A 273 -0.95 -25.44 -4.03
N VAL A 274 -0.49 -26.64 -4.33
CA VAL A 274 -0.95 -27.47 -5.46
C VAL A 274 -1.12 -28.92 -5.06
N PRO A 275 -1.96 -29.72 -5.75
CA PRO A 275 -2.00 -31.17 -5.56
C PRO A 275 -0.64 -31.81 -5.79
N GLN A 276 -0.46 -33.03 -5.34
CA GLN A 276 0.75 -33.81 -5.61
C GLN A 276 1.03 -33.90 -7.12
N PHE A 277 2.29 -33.82 -7.49
CA PHE A 277 2.77 -33.87 -8.87
C PHE A 277 4.10 -34.60 -8.98
N GLU A 278 4.43 -35.05 -10.18
CA GLU A 278 5.76 -35.55 -10.51
C GLU A 278 6.69 -34.39 -10.91
N VAL A 279 7.87 -34.31 -10.29
CA VAL A 279 8.87 -33.26 -10.54
C VAL A 279 9.22 -33.12 -12.03
N ALA A 280 9.26 -34.24 -12.75
CA ALA A 280 9.55 -34.29 -14.18
C ALA A 280 8.49 -33.56 -15.05
N GLU A 281 7.29 -33.35 -14.56
CA GLU A 281 6.22 -32.62 -15.26
C GLU A 281 6.34 -31.11 -15.10
N ILE A 282 6.78 -30.63 -13.92
CA ILE A 282 6.75 -29.23 -13.51
C ILE A 282 8.04 -28.49 -13.89
N VAL A 283 9.18 -29.08 -13.63
CA VAL A 283 10.49 -28.44 -13.82
C VAL A 283 10.73 -27.96 -15.26
N PRO A 284 10.43 -28.75 -16.32
CA PRO A 284 10.63 -28.29 -17.68
C PRO A 284 9.78 -27.06 -18.04
N VAL A 285 8.55 -26.97 -17.52
CA VAL A 285 7.67 -25.82 -17.76
C VAL A 285 8.24 -24.57 -17.10
N LEU A 286 8.62 -24.65 -15.83
CA LEU A 286 9.20 -23.50 -15.10
C LEU A 286 10.54 -23.06 -15.72
N GLN A 287 11.43 -23.99 -16.08
CA GLN A 287 12.71 -23.67 -16.71
C GLN A 287 12.52 -22.99 -18.08
N LYS A 288 11.57 -23.46 -18.88
CA LYS A 288 11.20 -22.84 -20.15
C LYS A 288 10.76 -21.39 -19.93
N GLU A 289 9.85 -21.14 -18.99
CA GLU A 289 9.35 -19.80 -18.69
C GLU A 289 10.48 -18.88 -18.19
N PHE A 290 11.36 -19.37 -17.33
CA PHE A 290 12.49 -18.56 -16.82
C PHE A 290 13.54 -18.28 -17.90
N SER A 291 13.76 -19.19 -18.84
CA SER A 291 14.72 -19.01 -19.94
C SER A 291 14.37 -17.85 -20.88
N THR A 292 13.10 -17.45 -20.93
CA THR A 292 12.61 -16.33 -21.76
C THR A 292 12.79 -14.96 -21.11
N LYS A 293 13.18 -14.92 -19.82
CA LYS A 293 13.21 -13.69 -19.02
C LYS A 293 14.61 -13.09 -18.93
N LYS A 294 14.65 -11.77 -18.85
CA LYS A 294 15.85 -11.02 -18.50
C LYS A 294 15.82 -10.70 -17.01
N PHE A 295 16.92 -10.99 -16.34
CA PHE A 295 17.08 -10.67 -14.93
C PHE A 295 18.00 -9.46 -14.78
N ALA A 296 17.75 -8.68 -13.72
CA ALA A 296 18.50 -7.48 -13.36
C ALA A 296 19.01 -7.60 -11.91
N PRO A 297 19.98 -6.79 -11.49
CA PRO A 297 20.34 -6.67 -10.09
C PRO A 297 19.12 -6.28 -9.23
N LEU A 298 19.10 -6.73 -7.97
CA LEU A 298 18.09 -6.27 -7.03
C LEU A 298 18.29 -4.78 -6.72
N LEU A 299 17.22 -4.10 -6.32
CA LEU A 299 17.14 -2.64 -6.17
C LEU A 299 18.24 -2.02 -5.31
N THR A 300 18.67 -2.69 -4.24
CA THR A 300 19.73 -2.20 -3.37
C THR A 300 20.56 -3.34 -2.79
N PRO A 301 21.84 -3.07 -2.39
CA PRO A 301 22.64 -4.06 -1.70
C PRO A 301 22.00 -4.60 -0.40
N ASN A 302 21.26 -3.77 0.32
CA ASN A 302 20.57 -4.21 1.54
C ASN A 302 19.42 -5.16 1.24
N LEU A 303 18.62 -4.89 0.19
CA LEU A 303 17.57 -5.80 -0.26
C LEU A 303 18.16 -7.14 -0.72
N ARG A 304 19.29 -7.09 -1.43
CA ARG A 304 20.00 -8.30 -1.83
C ARG A 304 20.41 -9.15 -0.62
N LYS A 305 21.07 -8.54 0.38
CA LYS A 305 21.44 -9.23 1.61
C LYS A 305 20.24 -9.83 2.34
N GLY A 306 19.13 -9.08 2.42
CA GLY A 306 17.88 -9.57 3.01
C GLY A 306 17.32 -10.77 2.26
N PHE A 307 17.28 -10.71 0.93
CA PHE A 307 16.84 -11.82 0.09
C PHE A 307 17.73 -13.06 0.25
N GLU A 308 19.05 -12.90 0.20
CA GLU A 308 19.99 -14.01 0.38
C GLU A 308 19.84 -14.67 1.75
N ALA A 309 19.64 -13.87 2.80
CA ALA A 309 19.45 -14.37 4.16
C ALA A 309 18.14 -15.14 4.30
N SER A 310 17.02 -14.59 3.81
CA SER A 310 15.71 -15.27 3.87
C SER A 310 15.68 -16.54 3.01
N LEU A 311 16.27 -16.51 1.81
CA LEU A 311 16.38 -17.71 0.98
C LEU A 311 17.23 -18.80 1.67
N ALA A 312 18.36 -18.44 2.29
CA ALA A 312 19.19 -19.39 3.03
C ALA A 312 18.44 -19.97 4.25
N GLN A 313 17.65 -19.15 4.94
CA GLN A 313 16.85 -19.60 6.07
C GLN A 313 15.77 -20.61 5.63
N VAL A 314 15.01 -20.33 4.57
CA VAL A 314 14.00 -21.25 4.05
C VAL A 314 14.64 -22.55 3.54
N ARG A 315 15.78 -22.48 2.85
CA ARG A 315 16.53 -23.67 2.38
C ARG A 315 17.04 -24.56 3.52
N ALA A 316 17.26 -23.98 4.69
CA ALA A 316 17.77 -24.72 5.86
C ALA A 316 16.64 -25.43 6.65
N LEU A 317 15.39 -25.18 6.34
CA LEU A 317 14.26 -25.87 6.98
C LEU A 317 14.22 -27.34 6.57
N ASN A 318 13.82 -28.19 7.51
CA ASN A 318 13.64 -29.61 7.24
C ASN A 318 12.55 -29.84 6.20
N ASN A 319 12.75 -30.83 5.32
CA ASN A 319 11.81 -31.19 4.26
C ASN A 319 11.52 -30.06 3.23
N VAL A 320 12.48 -29.15 3.03
CA VAL A 320 12.48 -28.20 1.93
C VAL A 320 13.53 -28.61 0.92
N GLU A 321 13.11 -28.81 -0.32
CA GLU A 321 13.97 -29.23 -1.43
C GLU A 321 14.06 -28.13 -2.49
N VAL A 322 15.13 -28.15 -3.30
CA VAL A 322 15.28 -27.23 -4.43
C VAL A 322 14.68 -27.88 -5.66
N LEU A 323 13.57 -27.33 -6.16
CA LEU A 323 12.91 -27.76 -7.40
C LEU A 323 13.58 -27.16 -8.63
N VAL A 324 13.88 -25.86 -8.61
CA VAL A 324 14.63 -25.16 -9.65
C VAL A 324 15.73 -24.35 -8.98
N GLU A 325 16.97 -24.65 -9.30
CA GLU A 325 18.14 -23.92 -8.77
C GLU A 325 18.37 -22.65 -9.60
N GLY A 326 18.27 -21.49 -8.94
CA GLY A 326 18.67 -20.21 -9.49
C GLY A 326 20.17 -19.98 -9.32
N ASN A 327 20.76 -19.11 -10.17
CA ASN A 327 22.12 -18.64 -9.92
C ASN A 327 22.10 -17.45 -8.94
N ASN A 328 23.17 -17.31 -8.18
CA ASN A 328 23.36 -16.18 -7.25
C ASN A 328 24.33 -15.12 -7.85
N ALA A 329 24.22 -14.87 -9.17
CA ALA A 329 24.97 -13.82 -9.85
C ALA A 329 24.52 -12.43 -9.40
N GLU A 330 25.16 -11.37 -9.92
CA GLU A 330 24.75 -9.99 -9.67
C GLU A 330 23.26 -9.76 -10.00
N ALA A 331 22.78 -10.39 -11.08
CA ALA A 331 21.37 -10.49 -11.45
C ALA A 331 20.88 -11.92 -11.17
N PRO A 332 20.32 -12.20 -9.99
CA PRO A 332 19.96 -13.55 -9.60
C PRO A 332 18.80 -14.09 -10.45
N SER A 333 18.92 -15.34 -10.92
CA SER A 333 17.82 -16.04 -11.58
C SER A 333 16.92 -16.74 -10.55
N PRO A 334 15.67 -17.11 -10.92
CA PRO A 334 14.70 -17.63 -9.99
C PRO A 334 15.11 -18.94 -9.32
N THR A 335 14.91 -19.01 -8.00
CA THR A 335 15.00 -20.24 -7.21
C THR A 335 13.59 -20.66 -6.80
N ILE A 336 13.18 -21.87 -7.17
CA ILE A 336 11.91 -22.43 -6.71
C ILE A 336 12.22 -23.56 -5.75
N LEU A 337 11.68 -23.45 -4.55
CA LEU A 337 11.75 -24.46 -3.51
C LEU A 337 10.46 -25.28 -3.51
N MET A 338 10.50 -26.45 -2.94
CA MET A 338 9.36 -27.36 -2.79
C MET A 338 9.31 -27.91 -1.36
N THR A 339 8.10 -28.06 -0.85
CA THR A 339 7.82 -28.72 0.43
C THR A 339 6.43 -29.34 0.41
N THR A 340 5.97 -29.91 1.52
CA THR A 340 4.64 -30.47 1.69
C THR A 340 3.88 -29.81 2.83
N VAL A 341 2.56 -29.98 2.86
CA VAL A 341 1.71 -29.51 3.95
C VAL A 341 2.12 -30.16 5.28
N GLU A 342 2.49 -31.44 5.27
CA GLU A 342 2.96 -32.14 6.47
C GLU A 342 4.23 -31.49 7.04
N ALA A 343 5.17 -31.13 6.16
CA ALA A 343 6.40 -30.45 6.57
C ALA A 343 6.11 -29.05 7.13
N ILE A 344 5.13 -28.35 6.60
CA ILE A 344 4.68 -27.04 7.14
C ILE A 344 4.07 -27.19 8.53
N LYS A 345 3.26 -28.24 8.77
CA LYS A 345 2.69 -28.52 10.09
C LYS A 345 3.77 -28.76 11.15
N GLU A 346 4.91 -29.34 10.75
CA GLU A 346 6.08 -29.54 11.62
C GLU A 346 6.92 -28.24 11.78
N ASN A 347 7.00 -27.41 10.75
CA ASN A 347 7.81 -26.19 10.69
C ASN A 347 7.00 -24.99 10.13
N PRO A 348 6.06 -24.44 10.90
CA PRO A 348 5.14 -23.41 10.42
C PRO A 348 5.81 -22.07 10.08
N GLU A 349 7.05 -21.84 10.53
CA GLU A 349 7.80 -20.60 10.25
C GLU A 349 7.98 -20.31 8.75
N ILE A 350 7.87 -21.31 7.87
CA ILE A 350 7.88 -21.09 6.41
C ILE A 350 6.71 -20.20 5.95
N LEU A 351 5.61 -20.18 6.71
CA LEU A 351 4.44 -19.34 6.47
C LEU A 351 4.66 -17.85 6.82
N GLU A 352 5.80 -17.51 7.43
CA GLU A 352 6.14 -16.16 7.89
C GLU A 352 7.36 -15.57 7.13
N LEU A 353 8.13 -16.43 6.44
CA LEU A 353 9.39 -16.06 5.81
C LEU A 353 9.19 -15.46 4.41
N GLU A 354 9.16 -14.15 4.32
CA GLU A 354 9.12 -13.45 3.04
C GLU A 354 10.50 -13.43 2.37
N MET A 355 10.61 -14.04 1.19
CA MET A 355 11.80 -13.94 0.33
C MET A 355 11.60 -12.80 -0.68
N PHE A 356 12.01 -11.57 -0.36
CA PHE A 356 11.79 -10.39 -1.20
C PHE A 356 12.77 -10.31 -2.37
N GLY A 357 12.57 -11.21 -3.34
CA GLY A 357 13.41 -11.42 -4.51
C GLY A 357 12.86 -12.57 -5.38
N PRO A 358 13.60 -13.05 -6.39
CA PRO A 358 13.14 -14.05 -7.33
C PRO A 358 13.21 -15.48 -6.73
N ALA A 359 12.51 -15.70 -5.61
CA ALA A 359 12.35 -17.00 -5.02
C ALA A 359 10.93 -17.20 -4.49
N SER A 360 10.44 -18.44 -4.50
CA SER A 360 9.12 -18.82 -4.06
C SER A 360 9.09 -20.31 -3.70
N VAL A 361 8.05 -20.76 -2.99
CA VAL A 361 7.89 -22.15 -2.57
C VAL A 361 6.64 -22.75 -3.19
N ILE A 362 6.75 -23.92 -3.79
CA ILE A 362 5.61 -24.77 -4.16
C ILE A 362 5.35 -25.74 -3.02
N VAL A 363 4.11 -25.79 -2.56
CA VAL A 363 3.68 -26.64 -1.45
C VAL A 363 2.73 -27.70 -1.97
N GLN A 364 3.10 -28.97 -1.86
CA GLN A 364 2.24 -30.08 -2.23
C GLN A 364 1.27 -30.41 -1.10
N TYR A 365 0.01 -30.66 -1.46
CA TYR A 365 -1.02 -31.14 -0.53
C TYR A 365 -1.60 -32.49 -1.03
N GLN A 366 -2.17 -33.28 -0.12
CA GLN A 366 -2.79 -34.57 -0.43
C GLN A 366 -4.30 -34.48 -0.60
N SER A 367 -4.94 -33.51 0.05
CA SER A 367 -6.38 -33.30 0.01
C SER A 367 -6.71 -31.80 0.08
N GLU A 368 -7.75 -31.35 -0.60
CA GLU A 368 -8.22 -29.95 -0.53
C GLU A 368 -8.59 -29.51 0.90
N LYS A 369 -8.85 -30.43 1.82
CA LYS A 369 -9.02 -30.11 3.24
C LYS A 369 -7.76 -29.51 3.85
N ASP A 370 -6.58 -29.89 3.35
CA ASP A 370 -5.31 -29.34 3.79
C ASP A 370 -5.23 -27.85 3.51
N LEU A 371 -5.87 -27.35 2.45
CA LEU A 371 -5.87 -25.94 2.09
C LEU A 371 -6.53 -25.08 3.19
N THR A 372 -7.68 -25.52 3.71
CA THR A 372 -8.36 -24.80 4.82
C THR A 372 -7.52 -24.83 6.10
N GLU A 373 -6.87 -25.96 6.37
CA GLU A 373 -5.95 -26.07 7.53
C GLU A 373 -4.74 -25.13 7.38
N MET A 374 -4.16 -25.04 6.17
CA MET A 374 -3.05 -24.12 5.92
C MET A 374 -3.48 -22.66 6.03
N VAL A 375 -4.66 -22.30 5.54
CA VAL A 375 -5.20 -20.95 5.73
C VAL A 375 -5.33 -20.61 7.21
N ALA A 376 -5.78 -21.54 8.04
CA ALA A 376 -5.92 -21.32 9.48
C ALA A 376 -4.57 -21.00 10.17
N LEU A 377 -3.46 -21.58 9.69
CA LEU A 377 -2.11 -21.34 10.21
C LEU A 377 -1.49 -20.02 9.73
N LEU A 378 -1.98 -19.43 8.65
CA LEU A 378 -1.46 -18.16 8.14
C LEU A 378 -1.69 -17.02 9.14
N GLU A 379 -0.73 -16.13 9.22
CA GLU A 379 -0.93 -14.76 9.72
C GLU A 379 -1.66 -13.88 8.69
N GLY A 380 -1.89 -12.61 9.01
CA GLY A 380 -2.53 -11.66 8.10
C GLY A 380 -1.73 -11.42 6.81
N GLN A 381 -2.42 -11.44 5.67
CA GLN A 381 -1.86 -11.30 4.33
C GLN A 381 -2.44 -10.09 3.60
N LEU A 382 -1.69 -9.49 2.66
CA LEU A 382 -2.23 -8.50 1.72
C LEU A 382 -3.19 -9.15 0.74
N THR A 383 -2.83 -10.34 0.23
CA THR A 383 -3.63 -11.06 -0.76
C THR A 383 -3.64 -12.55 -0.48
N CYS A 384 -4.77 -13.20 -0.79
CA CYS A 384 -4.87 -14.63 -1.04
C CYS A 384 -5.48 -14.83 -2.43
N THR A 385 -4.95 -15.78 -3.18
CA THR A 385 -5.46 -16.10 -4.52
C THR A 385 -5.99 -17.53 -4.55
N LEU A 386 -7.14 -17.73 -5.17
CA LEU A 386 -7.73 -19.03 -5.42
C LEU A 386 -7.76 -19.28 -6.92
N GLN A 387 -7.12 -20.35 -7.36
CA GLN A 387 -7.18 -20.90 -8.70
C GLN A 387 -8.13 -22.10 -8.66
N ALA A 388 -9.32 -21.95 -9.23
CA ALA A 388 -10.40 -22.94 -9.14
C ALA A 388 -11.31 -22.90 -10.36
N GLU A 389 -12.15 -23.90 -10.54
CA GLU A 389 -13.17 -23.91 -11.57
C GLU A 389 -14.50 -23.35 -11.02
N ASN A 390 -15.31 -22.73 -11.89
CA ASN A 390 -16.49 -21.96 -11.47
C ASN A 390 -17.61 -22.82 -10.87
N ASP A 391 -17.57 -24.13 -11.02
CA ASP A 391 -18.59 -25.09 -10.55
C ASP A 391 -18.14 -25.84 -9.28
N GLU A 392 -17.09 -25.39 -8.60
CA GLU A 392 -16.60 -26.00 -7.36
C GLU A 392 -17.28 -25.37 -6.13
N ALA A 393 -17.58 -26.20 -5.14
CA ALA A 393 -18.17 -25.79 -3.87
C ALA A 393 -17.08 -25.50 -2.82
N LEU A 394 -16.57 -24.27 -2.79
CA LEU A 394 -15.40 -23.86 -2.00
C LEU A 394 -15.75 -22.91 -0.83
N GLY A 395 -17.02 -22.90 -0.38
CA GLY A 395 -17.49 -21.96 0.65
C GLY A 395 -16.60 -21.92 1.89
N ASP A 396 -16.29 -23.04 2.49
CA ASP A 396 -15.48 -23.13 3.71
C ASP A 396 -14.05 -22.59 3.51
N LEU A 397 -13.43 -22.83 2.35
CA LEU A 397 -12.11 -22.32 2.02
C LEU A 397 -12.13 -20.78 1.79
N ILE A 398 -13.16 -20.29 1.10
CA ILE A 398 -13.34 -18.86 0.87
C ILE A 398 -13.58 -18.13 2.18
N ASP A 399 -14.41 -18.67 3.07
CA ASP A 399 -14.68 -18.10 4.39
C ASP A 399 -13.40 -18.05 5.25
N ALA A 400 -12.60 -19.10 5.24
CA ALA A 400 -11.30 -19.12 5.91
C ALA A 400 -10.34 -18.05 5.35
N ILE A 401 -10.29 -17.88 4.02
CA ILE A 401 -9.47 -16.89 3.34
C ILE A 401 -9.88 -15.45 3.72
N HIS A 402 -11.17 -15.15 3.88
CA HIS A 402 -11.66 -13.84 4.28
C HIS A 402 -11.06 -13.34 5.60
N GLU A 403 -10.82 -14.25 6.54
CA GLU A 403 -10.23 -13.91 7.85
C GLU A 403 -8.75 -13.53 7.77
N LYS A 404 -8.08 -13.89 6.68
CA LYS A 404 -6.62 -13.83 6.58
C LYS A 404 -6.08 -12.77 5.63
N CYS A 405 -6.87 -12.20 4.75
CA CYS A 405 -6.33 -11.24 3.78
C CYS A 405 -7.25 -10.07 3.48
N GLY A 406 -6.64 -9.01 2.95
CA GLY A 406 -7.38 -7.81 2.53
C GLY A 406 -7.91 -7.87 1.11
N ARG A 407 -7.37 -8.75 0.25
CA ARG A 407 -7.81 -8.89 -1.14
C ARG A 407 -7.82 -10.36 -1.55
N VAL A 408 -8.98 -10.87 -1.92
CA VAL A 408 -9.18 -12.22 -2.45
C VAL A 408 -9.22 -12.14 -3.97
N LEU A 409 -8.45 -13.00 -4.65
CA LEU A 409 -8.42 -13.08 -6.12
C LEU A 409 -8.96 -14.44 -6.59
N TRP A 410 -9.73 -14.40 -7.67
CA TRP A 410 -10.22 -15.59 -8.37
C TRP A 410 -9.55 -15.70 -9.72
N ASN A 411 -8.83 -16.80 -9.98
CA ASN A 411 -8.14 -17.11 -11.22
C ASN A 411 -7.22 -16.00 -11.76
N GLY A 412 -6.80 -15.06 -10.90
CA GLY A 412 -5.85 -14.00 -11.20
C GLY A 412 -4.49 -14.24 -10.56
N TRP A 413 -3.61 -13.23 -10.69
CA TRP A 413 -2.32 -13.22 -10.00
C TRP A 413 -2.23 -11.98 -9.13
N PRO A 414 -1.68 -12.08 -7.91
CA PRO A 414 -1.73 -10.99 -6.93
C PRO A 414 -0.81 -9.81 -7.28
N THR A 415 0.20 -10.03 -8.12
CA THR A 415 1.18 -9.03 -8.52
C THR A 415 0.53 -7.84 -9.21
N GLY A 416 0.77 -6.65 -8.66
CA GLY A 416 0.18 -5.42 -9.13
C GLY A 416 -1.14 -5.05 -8.42
N VAL A 417 -1.33 -3.73 -8.28
CA VAL A 417 -2.50 -3.13 -7.63
C VAL A 417 -2.98 -1.97 -8.47
N THR A 418 -4.20 -2.06 -9.00
CA THR A 418 -4.82 -0.96 -9.72
C THR A 418 -5.34 0.12 -8.76
N VAL A 419 -5.51 1.35 -9.25
CA VAL A 419 -6.12 2.44 -8.48
C VAL A 419 -7.57 2.58 -8.93
N SER A 420 -8.51 2.37 -8.01
CA SER A 420 -9.95 2.47 -8.29
C SER A 420 -10.73 2.80 -7.02
N TYR A 421 -12.04 3.01 -7.15
CA TYR A 421 -12.93 3.30 -6.02
C TYR A 421 -13.08 2.12 -5.06
N ALA A 422 -13.18 0.90 -5.58
CA ALA A 422 -13.37 -0.32 -4.79
C ALA A 422 -12.05 -1.01 -4.41
N GLN A 423 -10.90 -0.48 -4.82
CA GLN A 423 -9.63 -1.13 -4.50
C GLN A 423 -9.38 -1.08 -3.00
N HIS A 424 -9.05 -2.24 -2.46
CA HIS A 424 -8.52 -2.41 -1.12
C HIS A 424 -7.12 -3.01 -1.19
N HIS A 425 -6.14 -2.36 -0.54
CA HIS A 425 -4.79 -2.84 -0.36
C HIS A 425 -4.44 -2.66 1.10
N GLY A 426 -4.53 -3.74 1.81
CA GLY A 426 -4.43 -3.82 3.26
C GLY A 426 -4.56 -5.28 3.69
N GLY A 427 -4.89 -5.52 4.94
CA GLY A 427 -5.09 -6.86 5.50
C GLY A 427 -4.91 -6.87 7.01
N PRO A 428 -5.16 -8.01 7.66
CA PRO A 428 -4.88 -8.17 9.07
C PRO A 428 -3.38 -8.08 9.37
N TYR A 429 -3.01 -7.78 10.62
CA TYR A 429 -1.61 -7.82 11.05
C TYR A 429 -1.04 -9.25 10.84
N PRO A 430 0.22 -9.42 10.36
CA PRO A 430 1.28 -8.41 10.22
C PRO A 430 1.32 -7.68 8.86
N SER A 431 0.45 -8.00 7.90
CA SER A 431 0.53 -7.35 6.58
C SER A 431 0.28 -5.83 6.66
N THR A 432 -0.56 -5.39 7.60
CA THR A 432 -0.72 -3.97 7.93
C THR A 432 -0.86 -3.73 9.44
N THR A 433 -0.61 -2.49 9.86
CA THR A 433 -0.87 -2.05 11.25
C THR A 433 -2.30 -1.55 11.46
N SER A 434 -3.12 -1.48 10.42
CA SER A 434 -4.49 -0.94 10.48
C SER A 434 -5.40 -1.68 9.48
N SER A 435 -5.92 -2.83 9.90
CA SER A 435 -6.73 -3.74 9.07
C SER A 435 -8.02 -3.10 8.50
N ALA A 436 -8.57 -2.09 9.17
CA ALA A 436 -9.77 -1.38 8.71
C ALA A 436 -9.51 -0.32 7.63
N LYS A 437 -8.26 -0.16 7.17
CA LYS A 437 -7.86 0.91 6.25
C LYS A 437 -7.14 0.32 5.03
N THR A 438 -7.21 1.05 3.92
CA THR A 438 -6.53 0.71 2.66
C THR A 438 -5.42 1.70 2.34
N SER A 439 -4.33 1.25 1.71
CA SER A 439 -3.25 2.10 1.22
C SER A 439 -3.45 2.53 -0.24
N VAL A 440 -4.37 1.91 -0.98
CA VAL A 440 -4.62 2.19 -2.41
C VAL A 440 -6.10 2.40 -2.66
N GLY A 441 -6.42 3.20 -3.68
CA GLY A 441 -7.79 3.57 -4.02
C GLY A 441 -8.28 4.80 -3.26
N THR A 442 -9.47 5.29 -3.58
CA THR A 442 -10.00 6.53 -2.99
C THR A 442 -10.28 6.41 -1.49
N GLY A 443 -10.53 5.19 -0.99
CA GLY A 443 -10.67 4.90 0.45
C GLY A 443 -9.41 5.23 1.27
N ALA A 444 -8.23 5.32 0.64
CA ALA A 444 -6.99 5.69 1.31
C ALA A 444 -7.01 7.10 1.90
N ILE A 445 -7.80 8.02 1.35
CA ILE A 445 -7.94 9.40 1.84
C ILE A 445 -8.43 9.41 3.29
N GLY A 446 -9.40 8.55 3.63
CA GLY A 446 -10.00 8.47 4.96
C GLY A 446 -9.03 8.01 6.08
N ARG A 447 -7.85 7.49 5.76
CA ARG A 447 -6.82 7.15 6.77
C ARG A 447 -6.32 8.38 7.52
N PHE A 448 -6.21 9.49 6.83
CA PHE A 448 -5.65 10.73 7.36
C PHE A 448 -6.71 11.70 7.86
N MET A 449 -7.89 11.18 8.19
CA MET A 449 -9.03 11.95 8.69
C MET A 449 -9.58 11.35 9.98
N ARG A 450 -10.29 12.18 10.75
CA ARG A 450 -11.05 11.77 11.93
C ARG A 450 -12.40 12.45 11.98
N ALA A 451 -13.39 11.79 12.55
CA ALA A 451 -14.72 12.35 12.73
C ALA A 451 -14.80 13.40 13.83
N VAL A 452 -15.62 14.44 13.61
CA VAL A 452 -16.06 15.41 14.61
C VAL A 452 -17.57 15.57 14.50
N ALA A 453 -18.28 15.47 15.62
CA ALA A 453 -19.71 15.73 15.71
C ALA A 453 -20.00 17.11 16.35
N TYR A 454 -20.99 17.79 15.83
CA TYR A 454 -21.52 19.06 16.29
C TYR A 454 -22.95 18.87 16.74
N GLN A 455 -23.30 19.29 17.93
CA GLN A 455 -24.67 19.13 18.46
C GLN A 455 -25.28 20.50 18.77
N THR A 456 -26.46 20.77 18.21
CA THR A 456 -27.22 22.00 18.39
C THR A 456 -26.41 23.26 18.06
N PHE A 457 -25.59 23.18 17.00
CA PHE A 457 -24.70 24.25 16.58
C PHE A 457 -25.43 25.21 15.61
N PRO A 458 -25.22 26.55 15.72
CA PRO A 458 -25.76 27.47 14.73
C PRO A 458 -25.18 27.19 13.33
N ASP A 459 -26.05 27.14 12.30
CA ASP A 459 -25.65 26.77 10.94
C ASP A 459 -24.45 27.57 10.40
N ALA A 460 -24.46 28.89 10.63
CA ALA A 460 -23.37 29.79 10.17
C ALA A 460 -22.02 29.51 10.83
N MET A 461 -21.97 28.81 11.96
CA MET A 461 -20.75 28.44 12.67
C MET A 461 -20.24 27.03 12.34
N LEU A 462 -21.03 26.25 11.59
CA LEU A 462 -20.66 24.91 11.15
C LEU A 462 -19.61 24.96 10.04
N PRO A 463 -18.76 23.92 9.93
CA PRO A 463 -17.94 23.74 8.74
C PRO A 463 -18.80 23.76 7.45
N PRO A 464 -18.31 24.30 6.34
CA PRO A 464 -19.08 24.39 5.08
C PRO A 464 -19.71 23.04 4.61
N ALA A 465 -19.05 21.94 4.89
CA ALA A 465 -19.56 20.58 4.59
C ALA A 465 -20.89 20.25 5.32
N LEU A 466 -21.18 20.91 6.44
CA LEU A 466 -22.33 20.64 7.32
C LEU A 466 -23.40 21.73 7.29
N GLN A 467 -23.15 22.88 6.62
CA GLN A 467 -24.13 23.96 6.50
C GLN A 467 -25.28 23.52 5.60
N GLU A 468 -26.50 23.97 5.89
CA GLU A 468 -27.70 23.64 5.08
C GLU A 468 -27.51 23.96 3.59
N SER A 469 -26.90 25.11 3.30
CA SER A 469 -26.65 25.59 1.94
C SER A 469 -25.69 24.73 1.12
N ASN A 470 -24.97 23.78 1.75
CA ASN A 470 -23.95 22.95 1.11
C ASN A 470 -22.99 23.75 0.17
N PRO A 471 -22.25 24.74 0.67
CA PRO A 471 -21.47 25.62 -0.19
C PRO A 471 -20.34 24.92 -0.95
N TRP A 472 -19.93 23.72 -0.49
CA TRP A 472 -18.96 22.89 -1.19
C TRP A 472 -19.59 21.96 -2.24
N LYS A 473 -20.92 21.88 -2.29
CA LYS A 473 -21.65 21.01 -3.22
C LYS A 473 -21.16 19.57 -3.18
N ILE A 474 -21.03 19.00 -1.98
CA ILE A 474 -20.57 17.62 -1.76
C ILE A 474 -21.75 16.70 -1.47
N ILE A 475 -21.55 15.39 -1.70
CA ILE A 475 -22.51 14.37 -1.29
C ILE A 475 -22.62 14.33 0.24
N ARG A 476 -23.85 14.20 0.76
CA ARG A 476 -24.12 14.17 2.20
C ARG A 476 -25.18 13.14 2.54
N ARG A 477 -25.17 12.64 3.76
CA ARG A 477 -26.26 11.84 4.32
C ARG A 477 -27.11 12.76 5.21
N VAL A 478 -28.37 12.96 4.83
CA VAL A 478 -29.31 13.82 5.58
C VAL A 478 -30.49 12.99 6.04
N ASP A 479 -30.75 12.97 7.36
CA ASP A 479 -31.82 12.18 7.99
C ASP A 479 -31.85 10.73 7.49
N GLY A 480 -30.66 10.11 7.41
CA GLY A 480 -30.49 8.72 6.99
C GLY A 480 -30.45 8.48 5.48
N ARG A 481 -30.64 9.50 4.62
CA ARG A 481 -30.68 9.37 3.16
C ARG A 481 -29.47 10.05 2.52
N TRP A 482 -28.87 9.40 1.53
CA TRP A 482 -27.85 10.03 0.71
C TRP A 482 -28.46 11.07 -0.22
N ILE A 483 -27.92 12.27 -0.22
CA ILE A 483 -28.31 13.38 -1.07
C ILE A 483 -27.12 13.80 -1.90
N GLU A 484 -27.26 13.72 -3.22
CA GLU A 484 -26.24 14.20 -4.14
C GLU A 484 -26.13 15.73 -4.12
N ALA A 485 -24.97 16.23 -4.48
CA ALA A 485 -24.75 17.66 -4.64
C ALA A 485 -25.60 18.22 -5.80
N GLN A 486 -26.43 19.18 -5.50
CA GLN A 486 -27.17 19.95 -6.51
C GLN A 486 -26.38 21.16 -7.00
#